data_6efa6cd76664cc298d0b7c13a0943e5a
#
_entry.id   6efa6cd76664cc298d0b7c13a0943e5a
#
_cell.length_a   1.000
_cell.length_b   1.000
_cell.length_c   1.000
_cell.angle_alpha   90.00
_cell.angle_beta   90.00
_cell.angle_gamma   90.00
#
_symmetry.space_group_name_H-M   'P 1'
#
loop_
_entity.id
_entity.type
_entity.pdbx_description
1 polymer ?
#
loop_
_entity_poly.entity_id
_entity_poly.type
_entity_poly.pdbx_seq_one_letter_code
_entity_poly.pdbx_strand_id
1 'polypeptide(L)'
;MTVFPAKLSAETLMKRVLLATLLLSGAALSACAYNDTLGRNQFLIVDDSALTQQADAAWAEALRTQRTSNDAAALNRIRTVGGRIVNAAGLADRRWEYAVFVSDAPNAFVLPSGKIGVTTSLLALVRNDDQLAAVLGHEVGHVVARHAAERYSTSAATGLVLSGVQGAAGDYGQAAGAIGGLGAQLGVLLPFSRRDELEADRLGVDYMQRAGYRPAESIALWRLMQAQRQGSTPEFASTHPSDTTRIRALESYIASKGW
;
A
#
# COMPACT_ATOMS: atom_id res chain seq x y z
N MET A 1 16.22 -30.23 47.07
CA MET A 1 17.35 -29.31 46.85
C MET A 1 16.93 -28.35 45.73
N THR A 2 16.45 -27.17 46.09
CA THR A 2 15.94 -26.14 45.10
C THR A 2 17.15 -25.27 44.74
N VAL A 3 17.61 -25.39 43.49
CA VAL A 3 18.70 -24.56 42.95
C VAL A 3 18.11 -23.21 42.58
N PHE A 4 18.40 -22.17 43.35
CA PHE A 4 18.07 -20.79 42.98
C PHE A 4 18.96 -20.34 41.82
N PRO A 5 18.40 -19.72 40.76
CA PRO A 5 19.21 -19.16 39.68
C PRO A 5 20.09 -18.01 40.23
N ALA A 6 21.37 -18.06 39.94
CA ALA A 6 22.34 -17.03 40.34
C ALA A 6 21.90 -15.65 39.81
N LYS A 7 21.79 -14.64 40.69
CA LYS A 7 21.55 -13.25 40.30
C LYS A 7 22.70 -12.75 39.44
N LEU A 8 22.42 -12.38 38.21
CA LEU A 8 23.39 -11.68 37.36
C LEU A 8 23.87 -10.40 38.06
N SER A 9 25.17 -10.14 37.98
CA SER A 9 25.70 -8.87 38.52
C SER A 9 25.20 -7.68 37.67
N ALA A 10 25.04 -6.53 38.31
CA ALA A 10 24.60 -5.31 37.63
C ALA A 10 25.51 -4.94 36.45
N GLU A 11 26.80 -5.24 36.52
CA GLU A 11 27.79 -5.03 35.48
C GLU A 11 27.55 -5.95 34.29
N THR A 12 27.20 -7.21 34.50
CA THR A 12 26.87 -8.17 33.47
C THR A 12 25.57 -7.80 32.75
N LEU A 13 24.58 -7.31 33.50
CA LEU A 13 23.31 -6.82 32.96
C LEU A 13 23.54 -5.57 32.10
N MET A 14 24.33 -4.62 32.57
CA MET A 14 24.65 -3.39 31.84
C MET A 14 25.43 -3.69 30.55
N LYS A 15 26.39 -4.61 30.54
CA LYS A 15 27.12 -5.04 29.33
C LYS A 15 26.19 -5.70 28.32
N ARG A 16 25.24 -6.53 28.77
CA ARG A 16 24.23 -7.17 27.90
C ARG A 16 23.27 -6.15 27.31
N VAL A 17 22.83 -5.17 28.09
CA VAL A 17 21.96 -4.08 27.60
C VAL A 17 22.70 -3.21 26.59
N LEU A 18 23.96 -2.83 26.86
CA LEU A 18 24.78 -2.07 25.91
C LEU A 18 25.03 -2.84 24.61
N LEU A 19 25.32 -4.14 24.69
CA LEU A 19 25.53 -4.99 23.51
C LEU A 19 24.23 -5.14 22.69
N ALA A 20 23.11 -5.32 23.37
CA ALA A 20 21.79 -5.39 22.72
C ALA A 20 21.40 -4.08 22.04
N THR A 21 21.65 -2.93 22.69
CA THR A 21 21.40 -1.60 22.06
C THR A 21 22.32 -1.34 20.88
N LEU A 22 23.58 -1.77 20.93
CA LEU A 22 24.51 -1.63 19.80
C LEU A 22 24.11 -2.51 18.61
N LEU A 23 23.67 -3.74 18.88
CA LEU A 23 23.17 -4.67 17.85
C LEU A 23 21.85 -4.19 17.22
N LEU A 24 20.92 -3.64 18.02
CA LEU A 24 19.68 -3.06 17.53
C LEU A 24 19.94 -1.80 16.66
N SER A 25 20.91 -0.96 17.05
CA SER A 25 21.28 0.23 16.28
C SER A 25 21.91 -0.13 14.94
N GLY A 26 22.75 -1.19 14.88
CA GLY A 26 23.34 -1.68 13.64
C GLY A 26 22.32 -2.29 12.68
N ALA A 27 21.36 -3.05 13.20
CA ALA A 27 20.28 -3.65 12.43
C ALA A 27 19.31 -2.60 11.86
N ALA A 28 19.03 -1.53 12.60
CA ALA A 28 18.17 -0.44 12.14
C ALA A 28 18.78 0.36 10.97
N LEU A 29 20.11 0.52 10.94
CA LEU A 29 20.82 1.21 9.86
C LEU A 29 20.87 0.41 8.55
N SER A 30 20.91 -0.93 8.63
CA SER A 30 20.89 -1.81 7.45
C SER A 30 19.48 -2.01 6.86
N ALA A 31 18.43 -1.64 7.57
CA ALA A 31 17.04 -1.73 7.10
C ALA A 31 16.58 -0.48 6.31
N CYS A 32 17.40 0.56 6.20
CA CYS A 32 17.10 1.76 5.42
C CYS A 32 17.59 1.57 3.97
N ALA A 33 16.66 1.44 3.03
CA ALA A 33 16.93 1.41 1.59
C ALA A 33 16.57 2.75 0.95
N TYR A 34 17.47 3.32 0.15
CA TYR A 34 17.16 4.53 -0.63
C TYR A 34 16.28 4.17 -1.82
N ASN A 35 15.19 4.91 -1.98
CA ASN A 35 14.29 4.78 -3.12
C ASN A 35 14.52 5.95 -4.08
N ASP A 36 15.15 5.68 -5.23
CA ASP A 36 15.50 6.71 -6.23
C ASP A 36 14.26 7.40 -6.80
N THR A 37 13.15 6.69 -6.93
CA THR A 37 11.88 7.26 -7.45
C THR A 37 11.31 8.30 -6.50
N LEU A 38 11.44 8.08 -5.19
CA LEU A 38 10.93 8.97 -4.14
C LEU A 38 11.96 10.00 -3.68
N GLY A 39 13.25 9.78 -3.96
CA GLY A 39 14.36 10.62 -3.47
C GLY A 39 14.54 10.56 -1.95
N ARG A 40 14.16 9.46 -1.29
CA ARG A 40 14.23 9.29 0.16
C ARG A 40 14.56 7.87 0.60
N ASN A 41 14.98 7.75 1.85
CA ASN A 41 15.13 6.44 2.50
C ASN A 41 13.76 5.88 2.91
N GLN A 42 13.63 4.56 2.81
CA GLN A 42 12.51 3.76 3.31
C GLN A 42 13.02 2.72 4.29
N PHE A 43 12.21 2.43 5.31
CA PHE A 43 12.46 1.32 6.23
C PHE A 43 11.90 0.03 5.65
N LEU A 44 12.76 -0.88 5.20
CA LEU A 44 12.39 -2.11 4.52
C LEU A 44 13.12 -3.30 5.17
N ILE A 45 12.40 -4.10 5.94
CA ILE A 45 12.90 -5.35 6.55
C ILE A 45 12.30 -6.59 5.92
N VAL A 46 11.33 -6.42 5.02
CA VAL A 46 10.65 -7.53 4.34
C VAL A 46 11.28 -7.77 2.97
N ASP A 47 11.43 -9.03 2.62
CA ASP A 47 11.87 -9.47 1.30
C ASP A 47 10.74 -9.30 0.27
N ASP A 48 11.07 -8.78 -0.92
CA ASP A 48 10.13 -8.59 -2.02
C ASP A 48 9.54 -9.92 -2.52
N SER A 49 10.29 -11.01 -2.43
CA SER A 49 9.80 -12.34 -2.80
C SER A 49 8.70 -12.83 -1.86
N ALA A 50 8.84 -12.60 -0.56
CA ALA A 50 7.83 -12.94 0.43
C ALA A 50 6.54 -12.13 0.21
N LEU A 51 6.67 -10.83 -0.07
CA LEU A 51 5.51 -9.98 -0.40
C LEU A 51 4.83 -10.43 -1.70
N THR A 52 5.61 -10.82 -2.72
CA THR A 52 5.07 -11.32 -3.98
C THR A 52 4.28 -12.62 -3.76
N GLN A 53 4.80 -13.57 -3.00
CA GLN A 53 4.09 -14.82 -2.66
C GLN A 53 2.79 -14.56 -1.90
N GLN A 54 2.81 -13.66 -0.92
CA GLN A 54 1.60 -13.27 -0.18
C GLN A 54 0.58 -12.58 -1.10
N ALA A 55 1.02 -11.73 -2.00
CA ALA A 55 0.19 -11.07 -2.99
C ALA A 55 -0.47 -12.06 -3.95
N ASP A 56 0.27 -13.06 -4.43
CA ASP A 56 -0.26 -14.13 -5.28
C ASP A 56 -1.28 -14.99 -4.54
N ALA A 57 -1.02 -15.32 -3.28
CA ALA A 57 -1.97 -16.05 -2.44
C ALA A 57 -3.27 -15.25 -2.20
N ALA A 58 -3.15 -13.95 -1.92
CA ALA A 58 -4.30 -13.07 -1.75
C ALA A 58 -5.11 -12.92 -3.04
N TRP A 59 -4.45 -12.84 -4.20
CA TRP A 59 -5.12 -12.81 -5.50
C TRP A 59 -5.90 -14.10 -5.78
N ALA A 60 -5.26 -15.25 -5.58
CA ALA A 60 -5.92 -16.55 -5.75
C ALA A 60 -7.14 -16.69 -4.82
N GLU A 61 -7.02 -16.23 -3.57
CA GLU A 61 -8.13 -16.23 -2.61
C GLU A 61 -9.24 -15.28 -3.03
N ALA A 62 -8.93 -14.07 -3.51
CA ALA A 62 -9.92 -13.14 -4.02
C ALA A 62 -10.70 -13.71 -5.20
N LEU A 63 -10.01 -14.33 -6.17
CA LEU A 63 -10.65 -14.99 -7.31
C LEU A 63 -11.53 -16.18 -6.90
N ARG A 64 -11.19 -16.87 -5.81
CA ARG A 64 -11.94 -18.00 -5.30
C ARG A 64 -13.20 -17.61 -4.52
N THR A 65 -13.11 -16.49 -3.74
CA THR A 65 -14.15 -16.11 -2.76
C THR A 65 -15.06 -14.99 -3.24
N GLN A 66 -14.58 -14.15 -4.15
CA GLN A 66 -15.35 -13.01 -4.65
C GLN A 66 -15.87 -13.31 -6.06
N ARG A 67 -17.08 -12.82 -6.35
CA ARG A 67 -17.67 -12.95 -7.68
C ARG A 67 -16.96 -12.02 -8.66
N THR A 68 -16.44 -12.57 -9.75
CA THR A 68 -15.88 -11.80 -10.87
C THR A 68 -16.93 -11.54 -11.95
N SER A 69 -16.79 -10.43 -12.66
CA SER A 69 -17.64 -10.08 -13.80
C SER A 69 -17.13 -10.78 -15.07
N ASN A 70 -18.07 -11.28 -15.87
CA ASN A 70 -17.81 -11.84 -17.20
C ASN A 70 -17.94 -10.77 -18.31
N ASP A 71 -18.10 -9.49 -17.97
CA ASP A 71 -18.17 -8.41 -18.96
C ASP A 71 -16.81 -8.21 -19.64
N ALA A 72 -16.73 -8.69 -20.88
CA ALA A 72 -15.53 -8.59 -21.69
C ALA A 72 -15.15 -7.14 -22.01
N ALA A 73 -16.12 -6.25 -22.15
CA ALA A 73 -15.86 -4.83 -22.42
C ALA A 73 -15.22 -4.15 -21.20
N ALA A 74 -15.75 -4.40 -19.99
CA ALA A 74 -15.17 -3.92 -18.75
C ALA A 74 -13.74 -4.45 -18.55
N LEU A 75 -13.52 -5.76 -18.76
CA LEU A 75 -12.19 -6.36 -18.65
C LEU A 75 -11.20 -5.80 -19.67
N ASN A 76 -11.62 -5.62 -20.92
CA ASN A 76 -10.77 -5.01 -21.96
C ASN A 76 -10.44 -3.56 -21.65
N ARG A 77 -11.40 -2.80 -21.09
CA ARG A 77 -11.18 -1.42 -20.65
C ARG A 77 -10.07 -1.34 -19.59
N ILE A 78 -10.14 -2.13 -18.53
CA ILE A 78 -9.10 -2.11 -17.50
C ILE A 78 -7.75 -2.63 -17.99
N ARG A 79 -7.72 -3.60 -18.91
CA ARG A 79 -6.48 -4.07 -19.54
C ARG A 79 -5.83 -2.99 -20.40
N THR A 80 -6.62 -2.27 -21.18
CA THR A 80 -6.12 -1.20 -22.05
C THR A 80 -5.57 -0.04 -21.22
N VAL A 81 -6.38 0.48 -20.27
CA VAL A 81 -5.97 1.62 -19.45
C VAL A 81 -4.83 1.24 -18.51
N GLY A 82 -4.97 0.11 -17.80
CA GLY A 82 -3.95 -0.38 -16.88
C GLY A 82 -2.64 -0.73 -17.57
N GLY A 83 -2.70 -1.36 -18.75
CA GLY A 83 -1.51 -1.68 -19.54
C GLY A 83 -0.73 -0.45 -19.98
N ARG A 84 -1.42 0.64 -20.39
CA ARG A 84 -0.77 1.92 -20.72
C ARG A 84 -0.11 2.56 -19.48
N ILE A 85 -0.77 2.54 -18.34
CA ILE A 85 -0.21 3.06 -17.08
C ILE A 85 1.00 2.24 -16.63
N VAL A 86 0.90 0.92 -16.64
CA VAL A 86 2.00 0.00 -16.29
C VAL A 86 3.22 0.22 -17.20
N ASN A 87 3.00 0.40 -18.50
CA ASN A 87 4.07 0.71 -19.46
C ASN A 87 4.70 2.08 -19.14
N ALA A 88 3.89 3.10 -18.88
CA ALA A 88 4.35 4.44 -18.50
C ALA A 88 5.14 4.46 -17.17
N ALA A 89 4.84 3.51 -16.27
CA ALA A 89 5.55 3.31 -15.01
C ALA A 89 6.86 2.49 -15.16
N GLY A 90 7.21 2.03 -16.36
CA GLY A 90 8.40 1.22 -16.62
C GLY A 90 8.29 -0.22 -16.11
N LEU A 91 7.08 -0.76 -16.00
CA LEU A 91 6.80 -2.09 -15.46
C LEU A 91 6.27 -3.08 -16.52
N ALA A 92 6.47 -2.79 -17.81
CA ALA A 92 5.96 -3.60 -18.92
C ALA A 92 6.52 -5.03 -18.95
N ASP A 93 7.74 -5.24 -18.45
CA ASP A 93 8.41 -6.55 -18.44
C ASP A 93 7.85 -7.51 -17.38
N ARG A 94 6.98 -7.03 -16.50
CA ARG A 94 6.31 -7.86 -15.49
C ARG A 94 5.06 -8.53 -16.06
N ARG A 95 4.73 -9.70 -15.53
CA ARG A 95 3.47 -10.36 -15.85
C ARG A 95 2.32 -9.67 -15.11
N TRP A 96 1.31 -9.20 -15.87
CA TRP A 96 0.13 -8.52 -15.31
C TRP A 96 -1.13 -9.36 -15.51
N GLU A 97 -1.95 -9.43 -14.46
CA GLU A 97 -3.27 -10.05 -14.48
C GLU A 97 -4.32 -9.02 -14.06
N TYR A 98 -5.52 -9.15 -14.65
CA TYR A 98 -6.61 -8.19 -14.46
C TYR A 98 -7.90 -8.92 -14.14
N ALA A 99 -8.66 -8.42 -13.17
CA ALA A 99 -10.00 -8.90 -12.88
C ALA A 99 -10.95 -7.74 -12.56
N VAL A 100 -12.22 -7.91 -12.93
CA VAL A 100 -13.32 -7.05 -12.51
C VAL A 100 -14.12 -7.82 -11.46
N PHE A 101 -14.16 -7.29 -10.24
CA PHE A 101 -14.93 -7.88 -9.14
C PHE A 101 -16.32 -7.25 -9.06
N VAL A 102 -17.33 -8.06 -8.83
CA VAL A 102 -18.70 -7.59 -8.65
C VAL A 102 -18.87 -7.12 -7.21
N SER A 103 -18.98 -5.81 -7.02
CA SER A 103 -19.13 -5.18 -5.71
C SER A 103 -19.89 -3.86 -5.85
N ASP A 104 -20.69 -3.52 -4.83
CA ASP A 104 -21.39 -2.25 -4.72
C ASP A 104 -20.50 -1.13 -4.12
N ALA A 105 -19.36 -1.50 -3.53
CA ALA A 105 -18.37 -0.58 -3.00
C ALA A 105 -17.34 -0.24 -4.08
N PRO A 106 -17.18 1.05 -4.50
CA PRO A 106 -16.15 1.46 -5.43
C PRO A 106 -14.77 1.19 -4.86
N ASN A 107 -13.98 0.34 -5.55
CA ASN A 107 -12.62 0.00 -5.15
C ASN A 107 -11.75 -0.39 -6.35
N ALA A 108 -10.44 -0.17 -6.22
CA ALA A 108 -9.40 -0.75 -7.05
C ALA A 108 -8.17 -1.04 -6.19
N PHE A 109 -7.36 -1.97 -6.63
CA PHE A 109 -6.09 -2.29 -5.97
C PHE A 109 -5.08 -2.84 -6.98
N VAL A 110 -3.81 -2.61 -6.70
CA VAL A 110 -2.70 -3.21 -7.43
C VAL A 110 -1.77 -3.91 -6.46
N LEU A 111 -1.56 -5.20 -6.66
CA LEU A 111 -0.67 -6.00 -5.81
C LEU A 111 0.77 -5.97 -6.35
N PRO A 112 1.78 -6.07 -5.47
CA PRO A 112 3.21 -6.08 -5.87
C PRO A 112 3.56 -7.16 -6.88
N SER A 113 2.79 -8.25 -6.93
CA SER A 113 2.96 -9.36 -7.88
C SER A 113 2.40 -9.09 -9.29
N GLY A 114 1.92 -7.87 -9.59
CA GLY A 114 1.39 -7.52 -10.90
C GLY A 114 -0.08 -7.95 -11.11
N LYS A 115 -0.91 -7.80 -10.10
CA LYS A 115 -2.34 -8.10 -10.18
C LYS A 115 -3.15 -6.82 -10.01
N ILE A 116 -4.08 -6.56 -10.91
CA ILE A 116 -4.97 -5.39 -10.90
C ILE A 116 -6.41 -5.85 -10.74
N GLY A 117 -7.02 -5.47 -9.63
CA GLY A 117 -8.44 -5.67 -9.36
C GLY A 117 -9.20 -4.35 -9.40
N VAL A 118 -10.37 -4.34 -10.04
CA VAL A 118 -11.26 -3.18 -10.12
C VAL A 118 -12.70 -3.64 -9.88
N THR A 119 -13.48 -2.90 -9.10
CA THR A 119 -14.89 -3.25 -8.85
C THR A 119 -15.81 -2.69 -9.94
N THR A 120 -16.95 -3.36 -10.14
CA THR A 120 -18.01 -2.90 -11.07
C THR A 120 -18.52 -1.51 -10.70
N SER A 121 -18.64 -1.21 -9.42
CA SER A 121 -19.09 0.09 -8.93
C SER A 121 -18.07 1.20 -9.17
N LEU A 122 -16.75 0.92 -9.11
CA LEU A 122 -15.75 1.90 -9.50
C LEU A 122 -15.82 2.19 -11.01
N LEU A 123 -15.97 1.15 -11.85
CA LEU A 123 -16.12 1.34 -13.29
C LEU A 123 -17.38 2.14 -13.66
N ALA A 124 -18.45 2.02 -12.87
CA ALA A 124 -19.66 2.84 -13.01
C ALA A 124 -19.48 4.28 -12.51
N LEU A 125 -18.61 4.49 -11.51
CA LEU A 125 -18.35 5.79 -10.93
C LEU A 125 -17.51 6.68 -11.85
N VAL A 126 -16.45 6.13 -12.46
CA VAL A 126 -15.53 6.89 -13.32
C VAL A 126 -16.19 7.25 -14.65
N ARG A 127 -16.13 8.53 -15.03
CA ARG A 127 -16.84 9.11 -16.17
C ARG A 127 -16.13 8.89 -17.51
N ASN A 128 -14.83 8.64 -17.49
CA ASN A 128 -13.99 8.45 -18.67
C ASN A 128 -12.74 7.63 -18.33
N ASP A 129 -11.92 7.33 -19.35
CA ASP A 129 -10.71 6.54 -19.19
C ASP A 129 -9.56 7.32 -18.52
N ASP A 130 -9.56 8.65 -18.59
CA ASP A 130 -8.58 9.47 -17.85
C ASP A 130 -8.80 9.34 -16.33
N GLN A 131 -10.06 9.29 -15.86
CA GLN A 131 -10.37 9.07 -14.44
C GLN A 131 -10.02 7.63 -14.01
N LEU A 132 -10.27 6.63 -14.86
CA LEU A 132 -9.81 5.26 -14.58
C LEU A 132 -8.27 5.21 -14.54
N ALA A 133 -7.59 5.89 -15.44
CA ALA A 133 -6.14 6.01 -15.46
C ALA A 133 -5.61 6.70 -14.19
N ALA A 134 -6.34 7.68 -13.64
CA ALA A 134 -5.96 8.33 -12.38
C ALA A 134 -5.98 7.35 -11.21
N VAL A 135 -7.02 6.50 -11.09
CA VAL A 135 -7.06 5.45 -10.05
C VAL A 135 -5.93 4.46 -10.25
N LEU A 136 -5.81 3.87 -11.45
CA LEU A 136 -4.80 2.84 -11.72
C LEU A 136 -3.38 3.39 -11.63
N GLY A 137 -3.16 4.64 -12.02
CA GLY A 137 -1.89 5.34 -11.87
C GLY A 137 -1.49 5.53 -10.42
N HIS A 138 -2.44 5.93 -9.58
CA HIS A 138 -2.26 6.04 -8.13
C HIS A 138 -1.88 4.68 -7.50
N GLU A 139 -2.61 3.62 -7.84
CA GLU A 139 -2.33 2.27 -7.34
C GLU A 139 -0.95 1.76 -7.79
N VAL A 140 -0.62 1.94 -9.07
CA VAL A 140 0.71 1.60 -9.62
C VAL A 140 1.79 2.46 -8.94
N GLY A 141 1.48 3.70 -8.59
CA GLY A 141 2.33 4.59 -7.79
C GLY A 141 2.72 3.96 -6.45
N HIS A 142 1.76 3.39 -5.72
CA HIS A 142 2.04 2.66 -4.48
C HIS A 142 2.96 1.47 -4.67
N VAL A 143 2.82 0.73 -5.79
CA VAL A 143 3.70 -0.41 -6.11
C VAL A 143 5.13 0.04 -6.40
N VAL A 144 5.31 1.06 -7.26
CA VAL A 144 6.64 1.60 -7.61
C VAL A 144 7.32 2.20 -6.38
N ALA A 145 6.55 2.93 -5.57
CA ALA A 145 7.01 3.52 -4.32
C ALA A 145 7.27 2.49 -3.21
N ARG A 146 6.89 1.20 -3.41
CA ARG A 146 7.03 0.12 -2.41
C ARG A 146 6.33 0.43 -1.08
N HIS A 147 5.24 1.20 -1.11
CA HIS A 147 4.55 1.63 0.12
C HIS A 147 4.01 0.46 0.93
N ALA A 148 3.56 -0.63 0.28
CA ALA A 148 3.12 -1.85 0.98
C ALA A 148 4.28 -2.49 1.76
N ALA A 149 5.50 -2.54 1.18
CA ALA A 149 6.68 -3.08 1.83
C ALA A 149 7.12 -2.23 3.04
N GLU A 150 7.13 -0.90 2.89
CA GLU A 150 7.48 0.04 3.97
C GLU A 150 6.47 -0.06 5.13
N ARG A 151 5.18 -0.11 4.81
CA ARG A 151 4.11 -0.24 5.81
C ARG A 151 4.17 -1.58 6.54
N TYR A 152 4.36 -2.69 5.82
CA TYR A 152 4.52 -4.00 6.43
C TYR A 152 5.75 -4.04 7.36
N SER A 153 6.88 -3.50 6.91
CA SER A 153 8.10 -3.43 7.69
C SER A 153 7.91 -2.63 8.98
N THR A 154 7.26 -1.48 8.89
CA THR A 154 6.95 -0.63 10.06
C THR A 154 6.01 -1.33 11.03
N SER A 155 4.97 -2.00 10.52
CA SER A 155 4.01 -2.73 11.35
C SER A 155 4.66 -3.92 12.05
N ALA A 156 5.51 -4.68 11.36
CA ALA A 156 6.26 -5.80 11.91
C ALA A 156 7.23 -5.34 13.01
N ALA A 157 7.98 -4.26 12.77
CA ALA A 157 8.88 -3.68 13.77
C ALA A 157 8.12 -3.19 15.00
N THR A 158 6.98 -2.51 14.81
CA THR A 158 6.13 -2.05 15.91
C THR A 158 5.57 -3.23 16.71
N GLY A 159 5.12 -4.29 16.04
CA GLY A 159 4.64 -5.50 16.69
C GLY A 159 5.70 -6.19 17.54
N LEU A 160 6.95 -6.26 17.04
CA LEU A 160 8.09 -6.81 17.79
C LEU A 160 8.42 -5.98 19.03
N VAL A 161 8.41 -4.64 18.93
CA VAL A 161 8.65 -3.76 20.08
C VAL A 161 7.54 -3.93 21.11
N LEU A 162 6.27 -3.93 20.71
CA LEU A 162 5.13 -4.11 21.61
C LEU A 162 5.17 -5.48 22.28
N SER A 163 5.47 -6.57 21.57
CA SER A 163 5.58 -7.90 22.16
C SER A 163 6.74 -8.02 23.14
N GLY A 164 7.87 -7.36 22.85
CA GLY A 164 9.01 -7.27 23.77
C GLY A 164 8.68 -6.52 25.05
N VAL A 165 7.96 -5.41 24.97
CA VAL A 165 7.47 -4.65 26.13
C VAL A 165 6.43 -5.44 26.91
N GLN A 166 5.52 -6.17 26.24
CA GLN A 166 4.49 -7.00 26.86
C GLN A 166 5.07 -8.23 27.57
N GLY A 167 6.11 -8.86 26.99
CA GLY A 167 6.85 -9.94 27.66
C GLY A 167 7.51 -9.49 28.96
N ALA A 168 7.81 -8.20 29.11
CA ALA A 168 8.28 -7.59 30.35
C ALA A 168 7.16 -7.17 31.31
N ALA A 169 5.92 -6.99 30.83
CA ALA A 169 4.80 -6.39 31.60
C ALA A 169 3.66 -7.37 31.95
N GLY A 170 3.71 -8.66 31.58
CA GLY A 170 2.66 -9.65 31.86
C GLY A 170 1.26 -9.26 31.38
N ASP A 171 0.44 -10.19 30.97
CA ASP A 171 -1.02 -10.10 30.69
C ASP A 171 -1.58 -9.20 29.57
N TYR A 172 -0.81 -8.40 28.84
CA TYR A 172 -1.33 -7.66 27.67
C TYR A 172 -1.18 -8.39 26.33
N GLY A 173 -0.89 -9.70 26.34
CA GLY A 173 -0.54 -10.50 25.16
C GLY A 173 -1.67 -10.82 24.17
N GLN A 174 -2.95 -10.48 24.44
CA GLN A 174 -4.07 -10.87 23.57
C GLN A 174 -4.41 -9.87 22.46
N ALA A 175 -3.94 -8.62 22.53
CA ALA A 175 -4.29 -7.61 21.51
C ALA A 175 -3.48 -7.74 20.20
N ALA A 176 -2.31 -8.37 20.23
CA ALA A 176 -1.47 -8.54 19.02
C ALA A 176 -1.92 -9.69 18.11
N GLY A 177 -2.74 -10.62 18.61
CA GLY A 177 -3.24 -11.77 17.82
C GLY A 177 -4.45 -11.47 16.93
N ALA A 178 -5.08 -10.30 17.08
CA ALA A 178 -6.33 -9.98 16.40
C ALA A 178 -6.15 -9.33 14.99
N ILE A 179 -4.91 -9.06 14.58
CA ILE A 179 -4.62 -8.46 13.25
C ILE A 179 -4.29 -9.55 12.21
N GLY A 180 -4.84 -10.74 12.37
CA GLY A 180 -4.47 -11.95 11.65
C GLY A 180 -5.34 -12.31 10.46
N GLY A 181 -5.71 -11.36 9.58
CA GLY A 181 -6.27 -11.68 8.26
C GLY A 181 -5.24 -11.43 7.14
N LEU A 182 -5.28 -12.22 6.07
CA LEU A 182 -4.40 -12.07 4.90
C LEU A 182 -4.35 -10.63 4.36
N GLY A 183 -5.49 -9.94 4.35
CA GLY A 183 -5.58 -8.53 3.94
C GLY A 183 -4.89 -7.57 4.91
N ALA A 184 -4.94 -7.85 6.21
CA ALA A 184 -4.22 -7.08 7.23
C ALA A 184 -2.71 -7.34 7.15
N GLN A 185 -2.28 -8.58 6.86
CA GLN A 185 -0.88 -8.95 6.68
C GLN A 185 -0.24 -8.26 5.47
N LEU A 186 -0.99 -8.10 4.37
CA LEU A 186 -0.51 -7.38 3.18
C LEU A 186 -0.59 -5.86 3.34
N GLY A 187 -1.15 -5.37 4.45
CA GLY A 187 -1.40 -3.97 4.64
C GLY A 187 -2.43 -3.37 3.66
N VAL A 188 -3.12 -4.18 2.88
CA VAL A 188 -4.13 -3.72 1.90
C VAL A 188 -5.34 -3.08 2.59
N LEU A 189 -5.62 -3.49 3.84
CA LEU A 189 -6.77 -2.98 4.61
C LEU A 189 -6.42 -1.82 5.55
N LEU A 190 -5.14 -1.48 5.74
CA LEU A 190 -4.74 -0.35 6.57
C LEU A 190 -4.59 0.91 5.71
N PRO A 191 -5.04 2.07 6.19
CA PRO A 191 -4.83 3.32 5.46
C PRO A 191 -3.34 3.60 5.23
N PHE A 192 -3.01 4.10 4.05
CA PHE A 192 -1.69 4.63 3.78
C PHE A 192 -1.47 5.95 4.54
N SER A 193 -0.23 6.26 4.84
CA SER A 193 0.09 7.57 5.43
C SER A 193 -0.21 8.68 4.44
N ARG A 194 -0.46 9.90 4.95
CA ARG A 194 -0.66 11.08 4.06
C ARG A 194 0.53 11.29 3.12
N ARG A 195 1.75 11.01 3.58
CA ARG A 195 2.95 11.10 2.74
C ARG A 195 2.87 10.12 1.58
N ASP A 196 2.55 8.86 1.85
CA ASP A 196 2.48 7.80 0.83
C ASP A 196 1.40 8.11 -0.21
N GLU A 197 0.27 8.68 0.23
CA GLU A 197 -0.80 9.13 -0.66
C GLU A 197 -0.35 10.27 -1.59
N LEU A 198 0.39 11.27 -1.07
CA LEU A 198 0.91 12.36 -1.88
C LEU A 198 2.00 11.90 -2.86
N GLU A 199 2.82 10.94 -2.48
CA GLU A 199 3.81 10.31 -3.34
C GLU A 199 3.12 9.51 -4.47
N ALA A 200 2.13 8.68 -4.14
CA ALA A 200 1.35 7.92 -5.10
C ALA A 200 0.56 8.82 -6.08
N ASP A 201 -0.03 9.91 -5.58
CA ASP A 201 -0.72 10.90 -6.41
C ASP A 201 0.20 11.51 -7.47
N ARG A 202 1.42 11.94 -7.07
CA ARG A 202 2.41 12.52 -7.99
C ARG A 202 2.86 11.51 -9.04
N LEU A 203 3.23 10.32 -8.61
CA LEU A 203 3.64 9.26 -9.52
C LEU A 203 2.51 8.88 -10.48
N GLY A 204 1.29 8.76 -9.98
CA GLY A 204 0.10 8.46 -10.77
C GLY A 204 -0.14 9.48 -11.87
N VAL A 205 -0.04 10.76 -11.56
CA VAL A 205 -0.20 11.86 -12.52
C VAL A 205 0.93 11.87 -13.56
N ASP A 206 2.19 11.59 -13.15
CA ASP A 206 3.32 11.45 -14.07
C ASP A 206 3.08 10.28 -15.06
N TYR A 207 2.54 9.16 -14.57
CA TYR A 207 2.20 8.00 -15.42
C TYR A 207 1.03 8.31 -16.35
N MET A 208 0.00 9.02 -15.88
CA MET A 208 -1.10 9.49 -16.72
C MET A 208 -0.56 10.30 -17.90
N GLN A 209 0.27 11.30 -17.63
CA GLN A 209 0.85 12.16 -18.67
C GLN A 209 1.66 11.36 -19.69
N ARG A 210 2.56 10.49 -19.24
CA ARG A 210 3.36 9.62 -20.13
C ARG A 210 2.51 8.64 -20.93
N ALA A 211 1.40 8.18 -20.35
CA ALA A 211 0.44 7.28 -21.00
C ALA A 211 -0.51 8.02 -21.96
N GLY A 212 -0.45 9.37 -22.06
CA GLY A 212 -1.31 10.19 -22.91
C GLY A 212 -2.72 10.37 -22.37
N TYR A 213 -2.91 10.27 -21.04
CA TYR A 213 -4.13 10.64 -20.33
C TYR A 213 -4.00 12.06 -19.78
N ARG A 214 -5.14 12.70 -19.50
CA ARG A 214 -5.20 14.08 -19.00
C ARG A 214 -5.01 14.13 -17.48
N PRO A 215 -3.89 14.67 -16.95
CA PRO A 215 -3.63 14.78 -15.52
C PRO A 215 -4.72 15.48 -14.72
N ALA A 216 -5.35 16.52 -15.27
CA ALA A 216 -6.41 17.28 -14.62
C ALA A 216 -7.64 16.43 -14.25
N GLU A 217 -7.87 15.30 -14.90
CA GLU A 217 -8.97 14.38 -14.57
C GLU A 217 -8.75 13.65 -13.24
N SER A 218 -7.52 13.59 -12.73
CA SER A 218 -7.26 13.10 -11.38
C SER A 218 -7.89 13.98 -10.31
N ILE A 219 -7.85 15.30 -10.48
CA ILE A 219 -8.51 16.27 -9.59
C ILE A 219 -10.03 16.08 -9.63
N ALA A 220 -10.59 15.94 -10.84
CA ALA A 220 -12.03 15.71 -11.02
C ALA A 220 -12.48 14.41 -10.34
N LEU A 221 -11.68 13.34 -10.44
CA LEU A 221 -11.92 12.06 -9.77
C LEU A 221 -11.91 12.20 -8.25
N TRP A 222 -10.88 12.81 -7.65
CA TRP A 222 -10.82 12.96 -6.20
C TRP A 222 -11.96 13.82 -5.65
N ARG A 223 -12.38 14.85 -6.37
CA ARG A 223 -13.57 15.65 -6.01
C ARG A 223 -14.84 14.80 -6.10
N LEU A 224 -14.97 13.94 -7.12
CA LEU A 224 -16.11 13.03 -7.25
C LEU A 224 -16.15 12.04 -6.09
N MET A 225 -15.03 11.43 -5.73
CA MET A 225 -14.93 10.52 -4.59
C MET A 225 -15.20 11.20 -3.25
N GLN A 226 -14.76 12.45 -3.09
CA GLN A 226 -15.05 13.24 -1.90
C GLN A 226 -16.55 13.52 -1.76
N ALA A 227 -17.25 13.80 -2.86
CA ALA A 227 -18.70 14.05 -2.85
C ALA A 227 -19.51 12.80 -2.47
N GLN A 228 -19.02 11.60 -2.81
CA GLN A 228 -19.66 10.32 -2.46
C GLN A 228 -19.59 9.99 -0.95
N ARG A 229 -18.68 10.60 -0.19
CA ARG A 229 -18.51 10.35 1.25
C ARG A 229 -19.69 10.78 2.14
N GLN A 230 -20.64 11.52 1.63
CA GLN A 230 -21.77 12.07 2.42
C GLN A 230 -22.81 11.02 2.87
N GLY A 231 -22.70 9.75 2.43
CA GLY A 231 -23.65 8.68 2.80
C GLY A 231 -23.02 7.42 3.43
N SER A 232 -21.87 7.03 2.97
CA SER A 232 -21.05 5.93 3.52
C SER A 232 -19.60 6.11 3.01
N THR A 233 -18.60 5.75 3.83
CA THR A 233 -17.21 5.85 3.37
C THR A 233 -16.97 4.73 2.35
N PRO A 234 -16.75 5.01 1.04
CA PRO A 234 -16.39 3.99 0.08
C PRO A 234 -15.14 3.24 0.55
N GLU A 235 -15.04 1.95 0.27
CA GLU A 235 -13.92 1.11 0.68
C GLU A 235 -12.58 1.71 0.22
N PHE A 236 -12.51 2.18 -1.02
CA PHE A 236 -11.34 2.90 -1.55
C PHE A 236 -10.97 4.12 -0.71
N ALA A 237 -11.94 4.91 -0.26
CA ALA A 237 -11.67 6.09 0.57
C ALA A 237 -11.30 5.75 2.02
N SER A 238 -11.49 4.51 2.47
CA SER A 238 -11.04 4.06 3.81
C SER A 238 -9.56 3.68 3.79
N THR A 239 -9.07 3.11 2.70
CA THR A 239 -7.66 2.74 2.49
C THR A 239 -6.83 3.90 1.92
N HIS A 240 -7.45 4.80 1.15
CA HIS A 240 -6.85 5.98 0.52
C HIS A 240 -7.58 7.26 0.95
N PRO A 241 -7.33 7.77 2.17
CA PRO A 241 -8.05 8.94 2.65
C PRO A 241 -7.82 10.16 1.75
N SER A 242 -8.87 10.60 1.05
CA SER A 242 -8.85 11.85 0.30
C SER A 242 -9.20 13.00 1.22
N ASP A 243 -8.40 14.04 1.24
CA ASP A 243 -8.70 15.30 1.90
C ASP A 243 -8.42 16.48 0.95
N THR A 244 -8.86 17.67 1.38
CA THR A 244 -8.62 18.91 0.61
C THR A 244 -7.13 19.20 0.43
N THR A 245 -6.26 18.65 1.28
CA THR A 245 -4.79 18.83 1.21
C THR A 245 -4.25 18.06 0.01
N ARG A 246 -4.69 16.81 -0.22
CA ARG A 246 -4.30 16.01 -1.38
C ARG A 246 -4.71 16.70 -2.68
N ILE A 247 -5.97 17.13 -2.77
CA ILE A 247 -6.48 17.82 -3.96
C ILE A 247 -5.66 19.07 -4.26
N ARG A 248 -5.39 19.93 -3.27
CA ARG A 248 -4.57 21.15 -3.45
C ARG A 248 -3.12 20.82 -3.85
N ALA A 249 -2.53 19.80 -3.25
CA ALA A 249 -1.18 19.37 -3.60
C ALA A 249 -1.10 18.89 -5.05
N LEU A 250 -2.11 18.14 -5.50
CA LEU A 250 -2.23 17.67 -6.86
C LEU A 250 -2.41 18.82 -7.86
N GLU A 251 -3.32 19.76 -7.56
CA GLU A 251 -3.52 21.01 -8.35
C GLU A 251 -2.21 21.79 -8.51
N SER A 252 -1.49 22.00 -7.41
CA SER A 252 -0.20 22.69 -7.42
C SER A 252 0.84 21.94 -8.23
N TYR A 253 0.89 20.61 -8.10
CA TYR A 253 1.84 19.77 -8.84
C TYR A 253 1.60 19.82 -10.35
N ILE A 254 0.34 19.59 -10.78
CA ILE A 254 -0.06 19.63 -12.21
C ILE A 254 0.24 21.01 -12.81
N ALA A 255 -0.13 22.09 -12.10
CA ALA A 255 0.16 23.46 -12.54
C ALA A 255 1.68 23.73 -12.67
N SER A 256 2.51 23.23 -11.72
CA SER A 256 3.96 23.40 -11.77
C SER A 256 4.62 22.71 -12.96
N LYS A 257 3.95 21.67 -13.51
CA LYS A 257 4.40 20.93 -14.71
C LYS A 257 3.87 21.53 -16.02
N GLY A 258 2.96 22.49 -15.95
CA GLY A 258 2.31 23.07 -17.13
C GLY A 258 1.31 22.13 -17.81
N TRP A 259 0.68 21.21 -17.08
CA TRP A 259 -0.26 20.19 -17.57
C TRP A 259 -1.73 20.56 -17.33
#